data_a0f235309939a6b18259a68d3ae8b59d
#
_entry.id   a0f235309939a6b18259a68d3ae8b59d
#
_cell.length_a   1.000
_cell.length_b   1.000
_cell.length_c   1.000
_cell.angle_alpha   90.00
_cell.angle_beta   90.00
_cell.angle_gamma   90.00
#
_symmetry.space_group_name_H-M   'P 1'
#
loop_
_entity.id
_entity.type
_entity.pdbx_description
1 polymer ?
#
loop_
_entity_poly.entity_id
_entity_poly.type
_entity_poly.pdbx_seq_one_letter_code
_entity_poly.pdbx_strand_id
1 'polypeptide(L)'
;LGTSIENVPNAFLVLGPNVLVYDSFIGLAEAQLDYIVDGLLKIRDQGIAKLNIKPEVIKKHNELVQKHLKTTVFNAGGCKSYYLDANGRNFAAWPWSLKKLKQRLKQMDLNDYQVTYQTEKTN
;
A
#
# COMPACT_ATOMS: atom_id res chain seq x y z
N LEU A 1 0.52 -2.25 0.08
CA LEU A 1 -0.75 -1.60 0.45
C LEU A 1 -1.23 -0.54 -0.55
N GLY A 2 -0.83 -0.60 -1.82
CA GLY A 2 -1.25 0.38 -2.83
C GLY A 2 -0.76 1.82 -2.57
N THR A 3 0.11 2.01 -1.60
CA THR A 3 0.64 3.31 -1.20
C THR A 3 2.13 3.45 -1.53
N SER A 4 2.91 2.41 -1.32
CA SER A 4 4.35 2.42 -1.64
C SER A 4 4.61 1.71 -2.96
N ILE A 5 5.64 2.15 -3.69
CA ILE A 5 6.00 1.67 -5.02
C ILE A 5 7.38 1.03 -4.95
N GLU A 6 7.51 -0.19 -5.48
CA GLU A 6 8.79 -0.88 -5.60
C GLU A 6 9.75 -0.09 -6.51
N ASN A 7 11.00 0.02 -6.10
CA ASN A 7 12.07 0.73 -6.81
C ASN A 7 11.84 2.24 -7.02
N VAL A 8 10.88 2.83 -6.31
CA VAL A 8 10.65 4.27 -6.28
C VAL A 8 10.69 4.74 -4.84
N PRO A 9 11.89 4.95 -4.28
CA PRO A 9 12.04 5.34 -2.87
C PRO A 9 11.44 6.72 -2.59
N ASN A 10 10.93 6.89 -1.37
CA ASN A 10 10.33 8.14 -0.87
C ASN A 10 9.10 8.61 -1.65
N ALA A 11 8.52 7.78 -2.51
CA ALA A 11 7.30 8.08 -3.25
C ALA A 11 6.11 7.30 -2.70
N PHE A 12 4.97 7.96 -2.63
CA PHE A 12 3.74 7.40 -2.12
C PHE A 12 2.58 7.70 -3.05
N LEU A 13 1.64 6.76 -3.15
CA LEU A 13 0.40 6.92 -3.89
C LEU A 13 -0.78 7.08 -2.92
N VAL A 14 -1.68 7.98 -3.23
CA VAL A 14 -3.01 8.03 -2.65
C VAL A 14 -4.00 7.47 -3.67
N LEU A 15 -4.90 6.59 -3.24
CA LEU A 15 -5.80 5.85 -4.11
C LEU A 15 -5.07 4.98 -5.16
N GLY A 16 -3.98 4.37 -4.77
CA GLY A 16 -3.21 3.45 -5.62
C GLY A 16 -3.86 2.07 -5.77
N PRO A 17 -3.14 1.09 -6.34
CA PRO A 17 -3.68 -0.24 -6.60
C PRO A 17 -4.19 -0.96 -5.35
N ASN A 18 -5.27 -1.72 -5.51
CA ASN A 18 -5.85 -2.61 -4.49
C ASN A 18 -6.20 -1.92 -3.16
N VAL A 19 -6.72 -0.70 -3.23
CA VAL A 19 -7.23 0.03 -2.07
C VAL A 19 -8.72 0.38 -2.17
N LEU A 20 -9.34 0.16 -3.33
CA LEU A 20 -10.75 0.47 -3.53
C LEU A 20 -11.65 -0.41 -2.66
N VAL A 21 -12.43 0.22 -1.81
CA VAL A 21 -13.43 -0.41 -0.95
C VAL A 21 -14.82 0.14 -1.26
N TYR A 22 -15.87 -0.60 -0.90
CA TYR A 22 -17.24 -0.09 -0.95
C TYR A 22 -17.51 0.83 0.26
N ASP A 23 -16.86 1.97 0.27
CA ASP A 23 -16.99 2.96 1.34
C ASP A 23 -16.53 4.33 0.83
N SER A 24 -16.43 5.30 1.73
CA SER A 24 -16.03 6.66 1.41
C SER A 24 -14.60 6.74 0.88
N PHE A 25 -14.42 7.33 -0.30
CA PHE A 25 -13.09 7.67 -0.84
C PHE A 25 -12.31 8.62 0.08
N ILE A 26 -13.01 9.50 0.78
CA ILE A 26 -12.39 10.43 1.74
C ILE A 26 -11.79 9.63 2.90
N GLY A 27 -12.54 8.71 3.48
CA GLY A 27 -12.05 7.85 4.56
C GLY A 27 -10.87 6.99 4.16
N LEU A 28 -10.86 6.51 2.91
CA LEU A 28 -9.75 5.76 2.33
C LEU A 28 -8.50 6.65 2.17
N ALA A 29 -8.67 7.83 1.59
CA ALA A 29 -7.57 8.78 1.40
C ALA A 29 -6.98 9.25 2.74
N GLU A 30 -7.81 9.52 3.74
CA GLU A 30 -7.37 9.88 5.09
C GLU A 30 -6.51 8.79 5.71
N ALA A 31 -6.92 7.51 5.60
CA ALA A 31 -6.13 6.39 6.12
C ALA A 31 -4.75 6.29 5.45
N GLN A 32 -4.67 6.50 4.15
CA GLN A 32 -3.40 6.50 3.42
C GLN A 32 -2.54 7.72 3.79
N LEU A 33 -3.14 8.89 3.96
CA LEU A 33 -2.43 10.10 4.39
C LEU A 33 -1.87 9.95 5.80
N ASP A 34 -2.61 9.35 6.72
CA ASP A 34 -2.11 9.06 8.07
C ASP A 34 -0.86 8.16 8.03
N TYR A 35 -0.89 7.14 7.19
CA TYR A 35 0.26 6.26 6.97
C TYR A 35 1.47 6.99 6.37
N ILE A 36 1.24 7.84 5.39
CA ILE A 36 2.29 8.64 4.73
C ILE A 36 2.88 9.65 5.73
N VAL A 37 2.05 10.34 6.51
CA VAL A 37 2.50 11.31 7.51
C VAL A 37 3.33 10.61 8.60
N ASP A 38 2.91 9.45 9.09
CA ASP A 38 3.69 8.67 10.04
C ASP A 38 5.08 8.33 9.46
N GLY A 39 5.13 7.91 8.20
CA GLY A 39 6.38 7.65 7.49
C GLY A 39 7.28 8.90 7.37
N LEU A 40 6.70 10.03 7.00
CA LEU A 40 7.42 11.30 6.88
C LEU A 40 7.99 11.78 8.23
N LEU A 41 7.24 11.60 9.31
CA LEU A 41 7.71 11.90 10.66
C LEU A 41 8.90 11.01 11.05
N LYS A 42 8.85 9.73 10.75
CA LYS A 42 9.96 8.80 10.96
C LYS A 42 11.19 9.16 10.13
N ILE A 43 11.01 9.54 8.87
CA ILE A 43 12.08 10.02 7.99
C ILE A 43 12.79 11.22 8.63
N ARG A 44 12.01 12.20 9.08
CA ARG A 44 12.53 13.41 9.73
C ARG A 44 13.26 13.09 11.05
N ASP A 45 12.60 12.34 11.92
CA ASP A 45 13.06 12.15 13.31
C ASP A 45 14.24 11.17 13.42
N GLN A 46 14.37 10.24 12.49
CA GLN A 46 15.44 9.25 12.46
C GLN A 46 16.54 9.52 11.44
N GLY A 47 16.49 10.66 10.74
CA GLY A 47 17.51 11.02 9.74
C GLY A 47 17.56 10.04 8.56
N ILE A 48 16.43 9.59 8.07
CA ILE A 48 16.34 8.66 6.94
C ILE A 48 16.54 9.44 5.63
N ALA A 49 17.46 8.98 4.78
CA ALA A 49 17.65 9.54 3.45
C ALA A 49 16.76 8.87 2.40
N LYS A 50 16.60 7.56 2.48
CA LYS A 50 15.88 6.77 1.51
C LYS A 50 15.05 5.69 2.19
N LEU A 51 13.79 5.59 1.81
CA LEU A 51 12.83 4.60 2.28
C LEU A 51 12.25 3.88 1.05
N ASN A 52 12.66 2.64 0.84
CA ASN A 52 12.23 1.82 -0.30
C ASN A 52 11.56 0.56 0.20
N ILE A 53 10.34 0.30 -0.25
CA ILE A 53 9.59 -0.91 0.15
C ILE A 53 10.33 -2.18 -0.29
N LYS A 54 10.43 -3.17 0.58
CA LYS A 54 11.05 -4.45 0.26
C LYS A 54 10.24 -5.22 -0.77
N PRO A 55 10.86 -5.76 -1.84
CA PRO A 55 10.15 -6.52 -2.87
C PRO A 55 9.36 -7.71 -2.33
N GLU A 56 9.92 -8.43 -1.35
CA GLU A 56 9.25 -9.56 -0.71
C GLU A 56 7.98 -9.17 0.06
N VAL A 57 7.94 -7.98 0.63
CA VAL A 57 6.76 -7.44 1.33
C VAL A 57 5.64 -7.15 0.33
N ILE A 58 5.95 -6.49 -0.78
CA ILE A 58 5.01 -6.22 -1.87
C ILE A 58 4.47 -7.53 -2.44
N LYS A 59 5.34 -8.48 -2.75
CA LYS A 59 4.97 -9.77 -3.33
C LYS A 59 4.00 -10.52 -2.42
N LYS A 60 4.34 -10.67 -1.14
CA LYS A 60 3.51 -11.34 -0.14
C LYS A 60 2.15 -10.66 0.01
N HIS A 61 2.13 -9.34 0.05
CA HIS A 61 0.90 -8.58 0.14
C HIS A 61 0.01 -8.81 -1.09
N ASN A 62 0.58 -8.71 -2.29
CA ASN A 62 -0.16 -8.89 -3.54
C ASN A 62 -0.74 -10.30 -3.66
N GLU A 63 0.03 -11.33 -3.31
CA GLU A 63 -0.43 -12.72 -3.30
C GLU A 63 -1.61 -12.91 -2.35
N LEU A 64 -1.53 -12.34 -1.15
CA LEU A 64 -2.60 -12.40 -0.16
C LEU A 64 -3.88 -11.70 -0.64
N VAL A 65 -3.74 -10.52 -1.22
CA VAL A 65 -4.86 -9.74 -1.79
C VAL A 65 -5.52 -10.52 -2.93
N GLN A 66 -4.76 -11.04 -3.89
CA GLN A 66 -5.31 -11.78 -5.01
C GLN A 66 -6.00 -13.08 -4.57
N LYS A 67 -5.44 -13.78 -3.59
CA LYS A 67 -6.05 -14.99 -3.02
C LYS A 67 -7.43 -14.71 -2.43
N HIS A 68 -7.57 -13.62 -1.68
CA HIS A 68 -8.86 -13.25 -1.09
C HIS A 68 -9.85 -12.70 -2.13
N LEU A 69 -9.39 -11.95 -3.11
CA LEU A 69 -10.23 -11.41 -4.18
C LEU A 69 -10.89 -12.48 -5.03
N LYS A 70 -10.28 -13.65 -5.19
CA LYS A 70 -10.85 -14.78 -5.94
C LYS A 70 -12.18 -15.25 -5.36
N THR A 71 -12.42 -15.06 -4.08
CA THR A 71 -13.65 -15.44 -3.39
C THR A 71 -14.69 -14.33 -3.32
N THR A 72 -14.39 -13.15 -3.84
CA THR A 72 -15.29 -11.98 -3.82
C THR A 72 -16.11 -11.87 -5.10
N VAL A 73 -17.19 -11.08 -5.03
CA VAL A 73 -18.04 -10.75 -6.19
C VAL A 73 -17.29 -10.06 -7.33
N PHE A 74 -16.17 -9.43 -7.04
CA PHE A 74 -15.34 -8.78 -8.06
C PHE A 74 -14.73 -9.77 -9.06
N ASN A 75 -14.46 -11.01 -8.62
CA ASN A 75 -13.80 -12.03 -9.43
C ASN A 75 -14.70 -13.24 -9.72
N ALA A 76 -15.73 -13.51 -8.89
CA ALA A 76 -16.52 -14.74 -8.93
C ALA A 76 -17.71 -14.69 -9.92
N GLY A 77 -18.02 -13.52 -10.47
CA GLY A 77 -19.26 -13.30 -11.23
C GLY A 77 -19.27 -13.75 -12.70
N GLY A 78 -18.20 -14.38 -13.21
CA GLY A 78 -18.12 -14.86 -14.61
C GLY A 78 -18.13 -13.76 -15.68
N CYS A 79 -18.31 -12.51 -15.33
CA CYS A 79 -18.25 -11.37 -16.22
C CYS A 79 -16.85 -10.76 -16.23
N LYS A 80 -16.41 -10.24 -17.37
CA LYS A 80 -15.20 -9.43 -17.43
C LYS A 80 -15.44 -8.13 -16.67
N SER A 81 -14.90 -8.06 -15.45
CA SER A 81 -14.99 -6.87 -14.61
C SER A 81 -14.02 -5.79 -15.09
N TYR A 82 -14.45 -4.52 -14.99
CA TYR A 82 -13.60 -3.36 -15.18
C TYR A 82 -12.34 -3.36 -14.28
N TYR A 83 -12.40 -4.04 -13.13
CA TYR A 83 -11.30 -4.13 -12.17
C TYR A 83 -10.27 -5.23 -12.49
N LEU A 84 -10.48 -6.03 -13.54
CA LEU A 84 -9.58 -7.10 -13.94
C LEU A 84 -8.71 -6.67 -15.10
N ASP A 85 -7.41 -7.01 -15.03
CA ASP A 85 -6.49 -6.87 -16.16
C ASP A 85 -6.66 -8.02 -17.16
N ALA A 86 -5.86 -8.00 -18.25
CA ALA A 86 -5.90 -9.02 -19.30
C ALA A 86 -5.60 -10.44 -18.78
N ASN A 87 -4.91 -10.58 -17.65
CA ASN A 87 -4.56 -11.85 -17.01
C ASN A 87 -5.55 -12.28 -15.92
N GLY A 88 -6.66 -11.55 -15.77
CA GLY A 88 -7.67 -11.83 -14.74
C GLY A 88 -7.27 -11.40 -13.33
N ARG A 89 -6.20 -10.60 -13.19
CA ARG A 89 -5.76 -10.04 -11.91
C ARG A 89 -6.57 -8.80 -11.59
N ASN A 90 -7.12 -8.75 -10.37
CA ASN A 90 -7.82 -7.57 -9.88
C ASN A 90 -6.82 -6.54 -9.34
N PHE A 91 -6.67 -5.42 -10.03
CA PHE A 91 -5.70 -4.37 -9.70
C PHE A 91 -6.29 -3.23 -8.86
N ALA A 92 -7.59 -3.19 -8.63
CA ALA A 92 -8.25 -2.05 -8.01
C ALA A 92 -8.78 -2.34 -6.60
N ALA A 93 -9.44 -3.49 -6.39
CA ALA A 93 -10.21 -3.74 -5.19
C ALA A 93 -9.37 -4.18 -3.98
N TRP A 94 -9.84 -3.75 -2.80
CA TRP A 94 -9.40 -4.22 -1.50
C TRP A 94 -10.42 -5.25 -1.00
N PRO A 95 -10.00 -6.49 -0.65
CA PRO A 95 -10.94 -7.58 -0.36
C PRO A 95 -11.53 -7.55 1.06
N TRP A 96 -11.09 -6.65 1.90
CA TRP A 96 -11.52 -6.54 3.29
C TRP A 96 -12.22 -5.20 3.57
N SER A 97 -12.67 -5.01 4.82
CA SER A 97 -13.34 -3.78 5.25
C SER A 97 -12.42 -2.56 5.28
N LEU A 98 -13.01 -1.36 5.21
CA LEU A 98 -12.29 -0.10 5.44
C LEU A 98 -11.66 -0.06 6.85
N LYS A 99 -12.34 -0.60 7.85
CA LYS A 99 -11.80 -0.70 9.22
C LYS A 99 -10.48 -1.46 9.25
N LYS A 100 -10.39 -2.58 8.53
CA LYS A 100 -9.16 -3.38 8.44
C LYS A 100 -8.06 -2.63 7.69
N LEU A 101 -8.41 -1.89 6.64
CA LEU A 101 -7.48 -1.04 5.92
C LEU A 101 -6.91 0.06 6.83
N LYS A 102 -7.76 0.75 7.57
CA LYS A 102 -7.35 1.77 8.55
C LYS A 102 -6.42 1.20 9.62
N GLN A 103 -6.70 0.01 10.12
CA GLN A 103 -5.82 -0.66 11.09
C GLN A 103 -4.43 -0.96 10.53
N ARG A 104 -4.35 -1.40 9.26
CA ARG A 104 -3.08 -1.69 8.59
C ARG A 104 -2.29 -0.45 8.24
N LEU A 105 -2.97 0.67 8.00
CA LEU A 105 -2.36 1.95 7.63
C LEU A 105 -2.14 2.89 8.82
N LYS A 106 -2.42 2.44 10.04
CA LYS A 106 -2.30 3.27 11.23
C LYS A 106 -0.87 3.74 11.50
N GLN A 107 0.11 2.86 11.24
CA GLN A 107 1.53 3.14 11.42
C GLN A 107 2.34 2.50 10.29
N MET A 108 3.41 3.18 9.88
CA MET A 108 4.38 2.62 8.95
C MET A 108 5.38 1.76 9.72
N ASP A 109 5.45 0.47 9.39
CA ASP A 109 6.46 -0.43 9.93
C ASP A 109 7.74 -0.34 9.07
N LEU A 110 8.80 0.21 9.64
CA LEU A 110 10.09 0.36 8.95
C LEU A 110 10.75 -0.99 8.62
N ASN A 111 10.34 -2.09 9.25
CA ASN A 111 10.82 -3.44 8.90
C ASN A 111 10.36 -3.87 7.50
N ASP A 112 9.30 -3.27 6.96
CA ASP A 112 8.81 -3.51 5.60
C ASP A 112 9.64 -2.78 4.54
N TYR A 113 10.57 -1.95 4.93
CA TYR A 113 11.34 -1.07 4.06
C TYR A 113 12.85 -1.32 4.16
N GLN A 114 13.53 -1.09 3.05
CA GLN A 114 14.96 -0.89 3.01
C GLN A 114 15.24 0.56 3.38
N VAL A 115 15.86 0.78 4.53
CA VAL A 115 16.09 2.11 5.09
C VAL A 115 17.54 2.50 4.89
N THR A 116 17.78 3.63 4.26
CA THR A 116 19.11 4.26 4.16
C THR A 116 19.09 5.53 5.00
N TYR A 117 20.02 5.63 5.95
CA TYR A 117 20.15 6.80 6.81
C TYR A 117 21.02 7.87 6.15
N GLN A 118 20.77 9.13 6.53
CA GLN A 118 21.63 10.23 6.12
C GLN A 118 23.02 10.05 6.74
N THR A 119 24.04 10.17 5.91
CA THR A 119 25.42 10.28 6.41
C THR A 119 25.62 11.68 6.96
N GLU A 120 26.09 11.78 8.22
CA GLU A 120 26.54 13.07 8.73
C GLU A 120 27.62 13.62 7.79
N LYS A 121 27.34 14.79 7.21
CA LYS A 121 28.39 15.54 6.54
C LYS A 121 29.32 16.08 7.64
N THR A 122 30.42 15.39 7.86
CA THR A 122 31.54 15.94 8.57
C THR A 122 32.11 17.08 7.72
N ASN A 123 31.85 18.28 8.16
CA ASN A 123 32.55 19.45 7.63
C ASN A 123 34.01 19.44 8.10
#